data_e08ea9fd2d8a421a4f30288d6d830ffe
#
_entry.id   e08ea9fd2d8a421a4f30288d6d830ffe
#
_cell.length_a   1.000
_cell.length_b   1.000
_cell.length_c   1.000
_cell.angle_alpha   90.00
_cell.angle_beta   90.00
_cell.angle_gamma   90.00
#
_symmetry.space_group_name_H-M   'P 1'
#
loop_
_entity.id
_entity.type
_entity.pdbx_description
1 polymer ?
#
loop_
_entity_poly.entity_id
_entity_poly.type
_entity_poly.pdbx_seq_one_letter_code
_entity_poly.pdbx_strand_id
1 'polypeptide(L)'
;MRNAGLEETQAGIKIARRNINNLRYVDDTTLMAESKEELKSLLMKVKEEREKVGLKLNIQKTKIMASSPITSWEIGGETVSDFIFGGSKITADGDCSHEIKRLLLLGRKVMTNLDSIFRSRDITLPTNVRLVKAVVFPVVMYGCESWTVKKAER
;
A
#
# COMPACT_ATOMS: atom_id res chain seq x y z
N MET A 1 5.28 -9.45 17.32
CA MET A 1 3.95 -9.15 17.89
C MET A 1 3.02 -10.28 17.53
N ARG A 2 2.65 -11.12 18.50
CA ARG A 2 1.66 -12.19 18.31
C ARG A 2 0.26 -11.57 18.25
N ASN A 3 -0.62 -12.20 17.52
CA ASN A 3 -2.00 -11.83 17.22
C ASN A 3 -2.74 -11.26 18.44
N ALA A 4 -3.13 -10.00 18.36
CA ALA A 4 -3.98 -9.35 19.35
C ALA A 4 -5.44 -9.77 19.12
N GLY A 5 -5.81 -11.04 19.42
CA GLY A 5 -7.23 -11.47 19.48
C GLY A 5 -8.13 -11.19 18.27
N LEU A 6 -7.56 -10.72 17.14
CA LEU A 6 -8.31 -10.35 15.95
C LEU A 6 -8.69 -11.54 15.05
N GLU A 7 -8.13 -12.73 15.33
CA GLU A 7 -8.35 -13.91 14.49
C GLU A 7 -9.74 -14.54 14.69
N GLU A 8 -10.42 -14.26 15.81
CA GLU A 8 -11.75 -14.85 16.13
C GLU A 8 -12.93 -13.96 15.72
N THR A 9 -12.69 -12.80 15.11
CA THR A 9 -13.78 -11.93 14.69
C THR A 9 -14.30 -12.36 13.32
N GLN A 10 -15.62 -12.49 13.17
CA GLN A 10 -16.29 -12.71 11.88
C GLN A 10 -16.15 -11.47 10.96
N ALA A 11 -15.74 -10.32 11.48
CA ALA A 11 -15.51 -9.08 10.74
C ALA A 11 -14.29 -9.22 9.81
N GLY A 12 -14.36 -8.63 8.62
CA GLY A 12 -13.28 -8.66 7.63
C GLY A 12 -13.79 -8.91 6.22
N ILE A 13 -12.89 -8.97 5.26
CA ILE A 13 -13.17 -9.23 3.85
C ILE A 13 -12.83 -10.69 3.54
N LYS A 14 -13.74 -11.40 2.86
CA LYS A 14 -13.51 -12.78 2.45
C LYS A 14 -12.71 -12.84 1.16
N ILE A 15 -11.47 -13.34 1.24
CA ILE A 15 -10.61 -13.59 0.08
C ILE A 15 -10.24 -15.08 0.05
N ALA A 16 -10.54 -15.75 -1.06
CA ALA A 16 -10.23 -17.18 -1.26
C ALA A 16 -10.63 -18.06 -0.04
N ARG A 17 -11.85 -17.89 0.47
CA ARG A 17 -12.43 -18.59 1.64
C ARG A 17 -11.76 -18.27 2.99
N ARG A 18 -10.85 -17.30 3.05
CA ARG A 18 -10.25 -16.81 4.29
C ARG A 18 -10.82 -15.45 4.64
N ASN A 19 -11.10 -15.22 5.91
CA ASN A 19 -11.50 -13.90 6.38
C ASN A 19 -10.26 -13.09 6.72
N ILE A 20 -10.06 -11.97 6.04
CA ILE A 20 -8.92 -11.06 6.25
C ILE A 20 -9.46 -9.76 6.82
N ASN A 21 -9.12 -9.46 8.06
CA ASN A 21 -9.55 -8.26 8.76
C ASN A 21 -8.41 -7.27 9.01
N ASN A 22 -7.16 -7.68 8.84
CA ASN A 22 -6.01 -6.79 8.97
C ASN A 22 -4.84 -7.22 8.09
N LEU A 23 -4.07 -6.22 7.63
CA LEU A 23 -2.74 -6.40 7.02
C LEU A 23 -1.74 -5.57 7.82
N ARG A 24 -0.55 -6.11 8.03
CA ARG A 24 0.53 -5.44 8.78
C ARG A 24 1.78 -5.36 7.93
N TYR A 25 2.36 -4.18 7.89
CA TYR A 25 3.64 -3.94 7.24
C TYR A 25 4.48 -3.01 8.14
N VAL A 26 5.51 -3.56 8.76
CA VAL A 26 6.36 -2.87 9.74
C VAL A 26 5.50 -2.25 10.85
N ASP A 27 5.37 -0.93 10.90
CA ASP A 27 4.58 -0.16 11.88
C ASP A 27 3.15 0.09 11.41
N ASP A 28 2.91 -0.01 10.10
CA ASP A 28 1.61 0.25 9.51
C ASP A 28 0.67 -0.94 9.67
N THR A 29 -0.58 -0.65 10.02
CA THR A 29 -1.65 -1.64 10.12
C THR A 29 -2.85 -1.15 9.32
N THR A 30 -3.29 -1.94 8.36
CA THR A 30 -4.54 -1.71 7.64
C THR A 30 -5.61 -2.63 8.19
N LEU A 31 -6.75 -2.07 8.57
CA LEU A 31 -7.94 -2.82 8.96
C LEU A 31 -8.88 -2.88 7.77
N MET A 32 -9.55 -4.02 7.59
CA MET A 32 -10.47 -4.26 6.49
C MET A 32 -11.80 -4.78 7.03
N ALA A 33 -12.90 -4.27 6.51
CA ALA A 33 -14.24 -4.72 6.83
C ALA A 33 -15.19 -4.48 5.65
N GLU A 34 -16.28 -5.22 5.60
CA GLU A 34 -17.32 -5.08 4.58
C GLU A 34 -18.27 -3.92 4.90
N SER A 35 -18.39 -3.51 6.18
CA SER A 35 -19.23 -2.40 6.61
C SER A 35 -18.48 -1.40 7.49
N LYS A 36 -19.06 -0.18 7.58
CA LYS A 36 -18.57 0.91 8.42
C LYS A 36 -18.60 0.52 9.91
N GLU A 37 -19.66 -0.15 10.33
CA GLU A 37 -19.91 -0.58 11.71
C GLU A 37 -18.88 -1.64 12.14
N GLU A 38 -18.59 -2.59 11.26
CA GLU A 38 -17.55 -3.58 11.49
C GLU A 38 -16.17 -2.95 11.60
N LEU A 39 -15.85 -2.01 10.69
CA LEU A 39 -14.57 -1.30 10.70
C LEU A 39 -14.41 -0.50 12.02
N LYS A 40 -15.49 0.16 12.47
CA LYS A 40 -15.54 0.87 13.75
C LYS A 40 -15.25 -0.08 14.92
N SER A 41 -15.91 -1.24 14.95
CA SER A 41 -15.71 -2.26 15.99
C SER A 41 -14.26 -2.78 16.01
N LEU A 42 -13.70 -3.09 14.85
CA LEU A 42 -12.29 -3.53 14.72
C LEU A 42 -11.33 -2.45 15.22
N LEU A 43 -11.55 -1.18 14.84
CA LEU A 43 -10.69 -0.08 15.25
C LEU A 43 -10.72 0.13 16.77
N MET A 44 -11.90 0.03 17.39
CA MET A 44 -12.04 0.16 18.85
C MET A 44 -11.32 -0.98 19.57
N LYS A 45 -11.43 -2.23 19.12
CA LYS A 45 -10.69 -3.36 19.67
C LYS A 45 -9.18 -3.16 19.57
N VAL A 46 -8.69 -2.73 18.41
CA VAL A 46 -7.25 -2.45 18.21
C VAL A 46 -6.78 -1.33 19.13
N LYS A 47 -7.59 -0.28 19.32
CA LYS A 47 -7.29 0.83 20.21
C LYS A 47 -7.17 0.35 21.65
N GLU A 48 -8.14 -0.39 22.16
CA GLU A 48 -8.15 -0.95 23.53
C GLU A 48 -6.96 -1.88 23.77
N GLU A 49 -6.67 -2.80 22.85
CA GLU A 49 -5.52 -3.71 22.98
C GLU A 49 -4.17 -2.97 22.96
N ARG A 50 -4.05 -1.92 22.17
CA ARG A 50 -2.83 -1.10 22.14
C ARG A 50 -2.68 -0.25 23.39
N GLU A 51 -3.75 0.30 23.93
CA GLU A 51 -3.73 1.08 25.17
C GLU A 51 -3.29 0.22 26.38
N LYS A 52 -3.67 -1.06 26.44
CA LYS A 52 -3.21 -2.01 27.46
C LYS A 52 -1.69 -2.20 27.49
N VAL A 53 -1.02 -2.02 26.37
CA VAL A 53 0.46 -2.12 26.25
C VAL A 53 1.13 -0.75 26.17
N GLY A 54 0.41 0.33 26.49
CA GLY A 54 0.95 1.69 26.52
C GLY A 54 1.15 2.34 25.14
N LEU A 55 0.60 1.76 24.06
CA LEU A 55 0.69 2.31 22.72
C LEU A 55 -0.57 3.11 22.38
N LYS A 56 -0.38 4.34 21.87
CA LYS A 56 -1.48 5.20 21.41
C LYS A 56 -1.65 5.15 19.90
N LEU A 57 -2.90 5.11 19.44
CA LEU A 57 -3.22 5.25 18.02
C LEU A 57 -2.94 6.69 17.57
N ASN A 58 -2.19 6.84 16.48
CA ASN A 58 -1.97 8.16 15.89
C ASN A 58 -3.13 8.51 14.94
N ILE A 59 -4.11 9.21 15.47
CA ILE A 59 -5.32 9.62 14.74
C ILE A 59 -4.99 10.50 13.53
N GLN A 60 -4.00 11.40 13.64
CA GLN A 60 -3.60 12.30 12.53
C GLN A 60 -3.00 11.55 11.33
N LYS A 61 -2.38 10.40 11.58
CA LYS A 61 -1.85 9.52 10.51
C LYS A 61 -2.84 8.45 10.07
N THR A 62 -3.96 8.29 10.78
CA THR A 62 -4.98 7.30 10.42
C THR A 62 -5.78 7.79 9.22
N LYS A 63 -5.83 6.99 8.17
CA LYS A 63 -6.57 7.25 6.94
C LYS A 63 -7.65 6.22 6.75
N ILE A 64 -8.78 6.66 6.20
CA ILE A 64 -9.95 5.83 5.97
C ILE A 64 -10.29 5.90 4.50
N MET A 65 -10.43 4.74 3.88
CA MET A 65 -10.79 4.61 2.48
C MET A 65 -11.96 3.63 2.33
N ALA A 66 -12.89 3.96 1.47
CA ALA A 66 -13.99 3.07 1.10
C ALA A 66 -14.23 3.12 -0.41
N SER A 67 -14.78 2.05 -0.96
CA SER A 67 -15.19 1.97 -2.37
C SER A 67 -16.43 2.80 -2.69
N SER A 68 -17.21 3.17 -1.67
CA SER A 68 -18.38 4.06 -1.76
C SER A 68 -18.19 5.30 -0.89
N PRO A 69 -18.82 6.44 -1.21
CA PRO A 69 -18.69 7.66 -0.42
C PRO A 69 -19.12 7.43 1.04
N ILE A 70 -18.24 7.77 1.97
CA ILE A 70 -18.56 7.78 3.41
C ILE A 70 -19.09 9.15 3.75
N THR A 71 -20.37 9.24 4.14
CA THR A 71 -21.03 10.51 4.47
C THR A 71 -20.65 11.07 5.83
N SER A 72 -20.21 10.22 6.76
CA SER A 72 -19.76 10.64 8.09
C SER A 72 -18.83 9.60 8.72
N TRP A 73 -17.75 10.06 9.37
CA TRP A 73 -16.86 9.24 10.17
C TRP A 73 -16.58 9.93 11.51
N GLU A 74 -16.88 9.26 12.62
CA GLU A 74 -16.92 9.88 13.95
C GLU A 74 -15.69 9.62 14.82
N ILE A 75 -14.81 8.67 14.46
CA ILE A 75 -13.74 8.19 15.38
C ILE A 75 -12.40 8.91 15.12
N GLY A 76 -12.39 9.94 14.29
CA GLY A 76 -11.16 10.61 13.87
C GLY A 76 -10.44 9.86 12.75
N GLY A 77 -9.53 10.55 12.09
CA GLY A 77 -8.88 10.11 10.86
C GLY A 77 -9.40 10.87 9.64
N GLU A 78 -8.61 10.87 8.59
CA GLU A 78 -8.92 11.56 7.34
C GLU A 78 -9.52 10.58 6.33
N THR A 79 -10.66 10.93 5.73
CA THR A 79 -11.22 10.16 4.61
C THR A 79 -10.44 10.50 3.35
N VAL A 80 -9.88 9.50 2.70
CA VAL A 80 -9.04 9.65 1.51
C VAL A 80 -9.51 8.77 0.37
N SER A 81 -9.25 9.21 -0.87
CA SER A 81 -9.49 8.40 -2.07
C SER A 81 -8.33 7.46 -2.40
N ASP A 82 -7.16 7.74 -1.86
CA ASP A 82 -5.95 6.94 -2.06
C ASP A 82 -5.00 7.06 -0.86
N PHE A 83 -4.13 6.08 -0.67
CA PHE A 83 -3.04 6.13 0.31
C PHE A 83 -1.88 5.21 -0.09
N ILE A 84 -0.73 5.40 0.56
CA ILE A 84 0.45 4.54 0.35
C ILE A 84 0.53 3.52 1.48
N PHE A 85 0.55 2.24 1.12
CA PHE A 85 0.76 1.12 2.03
C PHE A 85 1.86 0.21 1.49
N GLY A 86 2.85 -0.12 2.33
CA GLY A 86 3.97 -0.95 1.89
C GLY A 86 4.77 -0.36 0.72
N GLY A 87 4.75 0.97 0.53
CA GLY A 87 5.39 1.64 -0.60
C GLY A 87 4.57 1.70 -1.89
N SER A 88 3.43 1.02 -1.98
CA SER A 88 2.53 1.04 -3.13
C SER A 88 1.33 1.96 -2.89
N LYS A 89 0.92 2.70 -3.92
CA LYS A 89 -0.27 3.56 -3.89
C LYS A 89 -1.52 2.73 -4.15
N ILE A 90 -2.43 2.73 -3.18
CA ILE A 90 -3.73 2.04 -3.24
C ILE A 90 -4.82 3.09 -3.42
N THR A 91 -5.75 2.85 -4.34
CA THR A 91 -6.88 3.72 -4.65
C THR A 91 -8.21 3.03 -4.30
N ALA A 92 -9.22 3.82 -3.95
CA ALA A 92 -10.55 3.31 -3.56
C ALA A 92 -11.28 2.56 -4.69
N ASP A 93 -11.00 2.91 -5.94
CA ASP A 93 -11.54 2.27 -7.15
C ASP A 93 -10.73 1.04 -7.61
N GLY A 94 -9.61 0.73 -6.94
CA GLY A 94 -8.71 -0.37 -7.32
C GLY A 94 -7.95 -0.14 -8.63
N ASP A 95 -7.91 1.10 -9.17
CA ASP A 95 -7.19 1.42 -10.40
C ASP A 95 -5.69 1.58 -10.14
N CYS A 96 -4.88 0.70 -10.72
CA CYS A 96 -3.42 0.72 -10.60
C CYS A 96 -2.72 1.69 -11.55
N SER A 97 -3.44 2.32 -12.50
CA SER A 97 -2.85 3.21 -13.51
C SER A 97 -2.04 4.37 -12.89
N HIS A 98 -2.52 4.92 -11.78
CA HIS A 98 -1.82 5.99 -11.07
C HIS A 98 -0.51 5.51 -10.44
N GLU A 99 -0.51 4.30 -9.88
CA GLU A 99 0.69 3.69 -9.30
C GLU A 99 1.72 3.35 -10.38
N ILE A 100 1.28 2.74 -11.48
CA ILE A 100 2.14 2.42 -12.63
C ILE A 100 2.81 3.70 -13.16
N LYS A 101 2.05 4.78 -13.37
CA LYS A 101 2.59 6.07 -13.82
C LYS A 101 3.59 6.64 -12.81
N ARG A 102 3.31 6.57 -11.51
CA ARG A 102 4.22 7.02 -10.45
C ARG A 102 5.55 6.27 -10.50
N LEU A 103 5.51 4.95 -10.60
CA LEU A 103 6.72 4.11 -10.64
C LEU A 103 7.52 4.30 -11.94
N LEU A 104 6.85 4.49 -13.08
CA LEU A 104 7.51 4.83 -14.34
C LEU A 104 8.23 6.18 -14.24
N LEU A 105 7.64 7.19 -13.58
CA LEU A 105 8.29 8.49 -13.35
C LEU A 105 9.51 8.35 -12.43
N LEU A 106 9.41 7.53 -11.37
CA LEU A 106 10.54 7.23 -10.50
C LEU A 106 11.67 6.51 -11.26
N GLY A 107 11.33 5.51 -12.08
CA GLY A 107 12.29 4.82 -12.93
C GLY A 107 13.00 5.77 -13.91
N ARG A 108 12.24 6.69 -14.53
CA ARG A 108 12.83 7.73 -15.39
C ARG A 108 13.78 8.63 -14.61
N LYS A 109 13.43 9.04 -13.39
CA LYS A 109 14.32 9.84 -12.53
C LYS A 109 15.60 9.07 -12.19
N VAL A 110 15.50 7.78 -11.88
CA VAL A 110 16.68 6.92 -11.64
C VAL A 110 17.56 6.84 -12.91
N MET A 111 16.96 6.64 -14.08
CA MET A 111 17.68 6.64 -15.36
C MET A 111 18.43 7.96 -15.60
N THR A 112 17.79 9.09 -15.33
CA THR A 112 18.43 10.41 -15.46
C THR A 112 19.61 10.58 -14.52
N ASN A 113 19.50 10.08 -13.28
CA ASN A 113 20.61 10.11 -12.32
C ASN A 113 21.81 9.24 -12.75
N LEU A 114 21.57 8.21 -13.59
CA LEU A 114 22.61 7.33 -14.12
C LEU A 114 23.13 7.78 -15.51
N ASP A 115 22.64 8.89 -16.05
CA ASP A 115 22.96 9.35 -17.42
C ASP A 115 24.47 9.54 -17.66
N SER A 116 25.20 10.06 -16.67
CA SER A 116 26.66 10.21 -16.74
C SER A 116 27.38 8.87 -16.89
N ILE A 117 26.86 7.83 -16.25
CA ILE A 117 27.39 6.47 -16.32
C ILE A 117 27.09 5.87 -17.68
N PHE A 118 25.85 6.00 -18.16
CA PHE A 118 25.45 5.45 -19.47
C PHE A 118 26.16 6.10 -20.65
N ARG A 119 26.60 7.36 -20.53
CA ARG A 119 27.36 8.07 -21.56
C ARG A 119 28.86 7.85 -21.49
N SER A 120 29.37 7.18 -20.45
CA SER A 120 30.78 6.89 -20.34
C SER A 120 31.22 5.89 -21.43
N ARG A 121 32.29 6.23 -22.15
CA ARG A 121 32.89 5.35 -23.18
C ARG A 121 33.57 4.12 -22.57
N ASP A 122 33.93 4.18 -21.30
CA ASP A 122 34.63 3.09 -20.59
C ASP A 122 33.68 1.98 -20.15
N ILE A 123 32.36 2.20 -20.25
CA ILE A 123 31.35 1.24 -19.82
C ILE A 123 30.69 0.59 -21.03
N THR A 124 30.81 -0.74 -21.10
CA THR A 124 30.26 -1.51 -22.22
C THR A 124 28.75 -1.60 -22.19
N LEU A 125 28.11 -1.78 -23.35
CA LEU A 125 26.67 -1.96 -23.45
C LEU A 125 26.11 -3.09 -22.55
N PRO A 126 26.74 -4.28 -22.46
CA PRO A 126 26.30 -5.32 -21.54
C PRO A 126 26.30 -4.89 -20.07
N THR A 127 27.27 -4.06 -19.66
CA THR A 127 27.35 -3.51 -18.32
C THR A 127 26.19 -2.51 -18.07
N ASN A 128 25.89 -1.64 -19.02
CA ASN A 128 24.77 -0.73 -18.97
C ASN A 128 23.43 -1.49 -18.81
N VAL A 129 23.23 -2.57 -19.57
CA VAL A 129 22.04 -3.42 -19.47
C VAL A 129 21.93 -4.06 -18.09
N ARG A 130 23.04 -4.56 -17.53
CA ARG A 130 23.06 -5.11 -16.16
C ARG A 130 22.71 -4.04 -15.12
N LEU A 131 23.23 -2.83 -15.28
CA LEU A 131 22.95 -1.71 -14.39
C LEU A 131 21.46 -1.33 -14.41
N VAL A 132 20.84 -1.22 -15.60
CA VAL A 132 19.40 -0.98 -15.73
C VAL A 132 18.59 -2.07 -15.04
N LYS A 133 18.93 -3.35 -15.26
CA LYS A 133 18.24 -4.48 -14.61
C LYS A 133 18.39 -4.47 -13.09
N ALA A 134 19.55 -4.07 -12.57
CA ALA A 134 19.83 -4.10 -11.14
C ALA A 134 19.27 -2.89 -10.39
N VAL A 135 19.14 -1.73 -11.02
CA VAL A 135 18.80 -0.47 -10.36
C VAL A 135 17.42 0.06 -10.77
N VAL A 136 17.11 0.05 -12.07
CA VAL A 136 15.88 0.65 -12.59
C VAL A 136 14.69 -0.32 -12.48
N PHE A 137 14.88 -1.59 -12.88
CA PHE A 137 13.80 -2.58 -12.85
C PHE A 137 13.20 -2.78 -11.46
N PRO A 138 13.96 -2.92 -10.37
CA PRO A 138 13.39 -3.06 -9.04
C PRO A 138 12.50 -1.86 -8.62
N VAL A 139 12.84 -0.66 -9.08
CA VAL A 139 12.03 0.54 -8.81
C VAL A 139 10.73 0.52 -9.60
N VAL A 140 10.79 0.21 -10.91
CA VAL A 140 9.62 0.23 -11.80
C VAL A 140 8.69 -0.94 -11.52
N MET A 141 9.22 -2.10 -11.20
CA MET A 141 8.47 -3.34 -10.99
C MET A 141 8.07 -3.58 -9.52
N TYR A 142 8.31 -2.61 -8.64
CA TYR A 142 7.96 -2.74 -7.23
C TYR A 142 6.44 -2.92 -7.06
N GLY A 143 6.02 -4.00 -6.39
CA GLY A 143 4.61 -4.31 -6.14
C GLY A 143 3.80 -4.69 -7.40
N CYS A 144 4.47 -4.97 -8.54
CA CYS A 144 3.78 -5.28 -9.80
C CYS A 144 2.90 -6.55 -9.75
N GLU A 145 3.13 -7.42 -8.79
CA GLU A 145 2.31 -8.62 -8.53
C GLU A 145 0.85 -8.29 -8.15
N SER A 146 0.62 -7.07 -7.63
CA SER A 146 -0.72 -6.60 -7.26
C SER A 146 -1.42 -5.80 -8.35
N TRP A 147 -0.77 -5.55 -9.49
CA TRP A 147 -1.34 -4.71 -10.53
C TRP A 147 -2.40 -5.43 -11.37
N THR A 148 -3.55 -4.83 -11.48
CA THR A 148 -4.57 -5.17 -12.48
C THR A 148 -4.32 -4.32 -13.74
N VAL A 149 -3.48 -4.83 -14.66
CA VAL A 149 -3.14 -4.11 -15.89
C VAL A 149 -4.31 -4.17 -16.87
N LYS A 150 -4.89 -3.04 -17.22
CA LYS A 150 -5.96 -2.95 -18.23
C LYS A 150 -5.41 -3.27 -19.62
N LYS A 151 -6.26 -3.83 -20.50
CA LYS A 151 -5.87 -4.23 -21.87
C LYS A 151 -5.24 -3.08 -22.68
N ALA A 152 -5.62 -1.84 -22.41
CA ALA A 152 -5.07 -0.64 -23.05
C ALA A 152 -3.67 -0.23 -22.55
N GLU A 153 -3.16 -0.87 -21.48
CA GLU A 153 -1.87 -0.57 -20.85
C GLU A 153 -0.83 -1.69 -21.08
N ARG A 154 -1.18 -2.69 -21.90
CA ARG A 154 -0.31 -3.81 -22.29
C ARG A 154 0.56 -3.51 -23.49
#